data_f209d5755f8f03da96f09eca700dc8ba
#
_entry.id   f209d5755f8f03da96f09eca700dc8ba
#
_cell.length_a   1.000
_cell.length_b   1.000
_cell.length_c   1.000
_cell.angle_alpha   90.00
_cell.angle_beta   90.00
_cell.angle_gamma   90.00
#
_symmetry.space_group_name_H-M   'P 1'
#
loop_
_entity.id
_entity.type
_entity.pdbx_description
1 polymer ?
#
loop_
_entity_poly.entity_id
_entity_poly.type
_entity_poly.pdbx_seq_one_letter_code
_entity_poly.pdbx_strand_id
1 'polypeptide(L)'
;VGAPNAISKQEMQAISRYAKERNIEISPLVQGLGHAGFILKRHWELRENPYSDWEFCPSDPRTYELQFDLYRDAMEAMPDGKYLHIGGDEITAIGIDERCKATGKTAFELQMIWLKKVCDFAVEHGRTPIFWDDMPLKYADLWWLLHRPLTDDEIRKNWNTSRLDEAIKMFPKNCIYMRWHYEDPTVLS
;
A
#
# COMPACT_ATOMS: atom_id res chain seq x y z
N VAL A 1 15.41 -4.82 7.16
CA VAL A 1 15.50 -4.00 8.35
C VAL A 1 16.54 -4.61 9.27
N GLY A 2 17.51 -3.79 9.73
CA GLY A 2 18.52 -4.25 10.68
C GLY A 2 19.60 -5.19 10.14
N ALA A 3 19.84 -5.25 8.83
CA ALA A 3 20.98 -5.97 8.28
C ALA A 3 22.30 -5.29 8.75
N PRO A 4 23.39 -6.04 8.98
CA PRO A 4 24.65 -5.48 9.46
C PRO A 4 25.26 -4.37 8.58
N ASN A 5 24.90 -4.37 7.29
CA ASN A 5 25.33 -3.39 6.29
C ASN A 5 24.20 -2.42 5.88
N ALA A 6 23.12 -2.34 6.63
CA ALA A 6 22.06 -1.39 6.38
C ALA A 6 22.55 0.03 6.66
N ILE A 7 22.12 0.99 5.85
CA ILE A 7 22.31 2.41 6.11
C ILE A 7 21.66 2.75 7.46
N SER A 8 22.42 3.39 8.35
CA SER A 8 21.90 3.85 9.63
C SER A 8 20.92 5.00 9.46
N LYS A 9 20.08 5.24 10.46
CA LYS A 9 19.15 6.36 10.48
C LYS A 9 19.89 7.70 10.33
N GLN A 10 21.03 7.86 10.99
CA GLN A 10 21.86 9.05 10.93
C GLN A 10 22.45 9.29 9.52
N GLU A 11 22.92 8.23 8.87
CA GLU A 11 23.40 8.32 7.49
C GLU A 11 22.28 8.68 6.54
N MET A 12 21.08 8.07 6.68
CA MET A 12 19.91 8.40 5.85
C MET A 12 19.47 9.86 6.06
N GLN A 13 19.48 10.36 7.28
CA GLN A 13 19.22 11.77 7.58
C GLN A 13 20.25 12.70 6.93
N ALA A 14 21.52 12.31 6.88
CA ALA A 14 22.56 13.08 6.19
C ALA A 14 22.31 13.12 4.67
N ILE A 15 21.95 11.97 4.09
CA ILE A 15 21.56 11.86 2.67
C ILE A 15 20.35 12.74 2.37
N SER A 16 19.32 12.71 3.23
CA SER A 16 18.11 13.52 3.07
C SER A 16 18.42 15.02 3.09
N ARG A 17 19.25 15.48 4.01
CA ARG A 17 19.73 16.90 4.04
C ARG A 17 20.51 17.28 2.80
N TYR A 18 21.44 16.42 2.37
CA TYR A 18 22.24 16.65 1.15
C TYR A 18 21.38 16.77 -0.09
N ALA A 19 20.34 15.93 -0.21
CA ALA A 19 19.38 15.98 -1.30
C ALA A 19 18.56 17.29 -1.27
N LYS A 20 18.07 17.68 -0.07
CA LYS A 20 17.30 18.91 0.13
C LYS A 20 18.05 20.15 -0.30
N GLU A 21 19.34 20.24 0.03
CA GLU A 21 20.21 21.35 -0.41
C GLU A 21 20.32 21.47 -1.95
N ARG A 22 19.92 20.42 -2.67
CA ARG A 22 19.92 20.34 -4.14
C ARG A 22 18.51 20.31 -4.75
N ASN A 23 17.52 20.73 -3.97
CA ASN A 23 16.11 20.72 -4.35
C ASN A 23 15.59 19.32 -4.75
N ILE A 24 16.16 18.27 -4.15
CA ILE A 24 15.70 16.89 -4.30
C ILE A 24 15.02 16.48 -2.98
N GLU A 25 13.80 16.02 -3.10
CA GLU A 25 13.06 15.46 -1.97
C GLU A 25 13.23 13.93 -1.91
N ILE A 26 13.53 13.43 -0.72
CA ILE A 26 13.54 11.99 -0.45
C ILE A 26 12.40 11.68 0.50
N SER A 27 11.51 10.82 0.07
CA SER A 27 10.38 10.33 0.86
C SER A 27 10.47 8.80 1.02
N PRO A 28 10.10 8.24 2.17
CA PRO A 28 10.20 6.81 2.40
C PRO A 28 9.15 6.01 1.63
N LEU A 29 9.56 4.81 1.20
CA LEU A 29 8.68 3.72 0.82
C LEU A 29 8.86 2.59 1.83
N VAL A 30 7.77 2.18 2.47
CA VAL A 30 7.73 1.01 3.36
C VAL A 30 6.57 0.15 2.91
N GLN A 31 6.88 -1.02 2.39
CA GLN A 31 5.88 -1.97 1.92
C GLN A 31 4.93 -2.37 3.05
N GLY A 32 3.64 -2.36 2.75
CA GLY A 32 2.59 -2.73 3.68
C GLY A 32 1.51 -3.58 3.03
N LEU A 33 0.87 -4.38 3.79
CA LEU A 33 -0.04 -5.46 3.47
C LEU A 33 0.64 -6.57 2.67
N GLY A 34 1.06 -6.35 1.42
CA GLY A 34 1.88 -7.26 0.62
C GLY A 34 3.38 -6.97 0.72
N HIS A 35 4.21 -7.78 0.04
CA HIS A 35 5.66 -7.69 0.01
C HIS A 35 6.33 -7.64 1.41
N ALA A 36 5.68 -8.22 2.40
CA ALA A 36 6.05 -8.09 3.81
C ALA A 36 7.11 -9.10 4.29
N GLY A 37 7.69 -9.90 3.38
CA GLY A 37 8.67 -10.92 3.73
C GLY A 37 9.91 -10.42 4.46
N PHE A 38 10.25 -9.13 4.32
CA PHE A 38 11.37 -8.52 5.05
C PHE A 38 11.16 -8.50 6.57
N ILE A 39 9.92 -8.57 7.04
CA ILE A 39 9.53 -8.52 8.45
C ILE A 39 8.78 -9.78 8.90
N LEU A 40 7.86 -10.31 8.08
CA LEU A 40 7.01 -11.46 8.43
C LEU A 40 7.77 -12.79 8.55
N LYS A 41 9.01 -12.85 8.10
CA LYS A 41 9.92 -13.97 8.42
C LYS A 41 10.09 -14.15 9.92
N ARG A 42 10.03 -13.09 10.71
CA ARG A 42 10.21 -13.08 12.17
C ARG A 42 8.91 -12.86 12.94
N HIS A 43 7.84 -12.39 12.26
CA HIS A 43 6.51 -12.10 12.82
C HIS A 43 5.47 -13.00 12.16
N TRP A 44 5.70 -14.30 12.20
CA TRP A 44 4.83 -15.31 11.58
C TRP A 44 3.39 -15.27 12.11
N GLU A 45 3.19 -14.84 13.35
CA GLU A 45 1.90 -14.68 14.00
C GLU A 45 1.02 -13.57 13.37
N LEU A 46 1.62 -12.67 12.57
CA LEU A 46 0.93 -11.59 11.88
C LEU A 46 0.61 -11.90 10.41
N ARG A 47 0.98 -13.08 9.94
CA ARG A 47 0.72 -13.50 8.56
C ARG A 47 -0.77 -13.70 8.31
N GLU A 48 -1.21 -13.35 7.11
CA GLU A 48 -2.52 -13.71 6.59
C GLU A 48 -2.59 -15.18 6.20
N ASN A 49 -1.53 -15.68 5.55
CA ASN A 49 -1.34 -17.08 5.26
C ASN A 49 -0.21 -17.63 6.14
N PRO A 50 -0.44 -18.62 7.02
CA PRO A 50 0.59 -19.16 7.91
C PRO A 50 1.77 -19.78 7.15
N TYR A 51 1.58 -20.19 5.89
CA TYR A 51 2.60 -20.80 5.04
C TYR A 51 3.34 -19.81 4.14
N SER A 52 2.97 -18.52 4.19
CA SER A 52 3.57 -17.47 3.38
C SER A 52 3.95 -16.27 4.25
N ASP A 53 5.11 -15.69 3.99
CA ASP A 53 5.54 -14.45 4.63
C ASP A 53 5.23 -13.21 3.76
N TRP A 54 4.35 -13.36 2.75
CA TRP A 54 4.08 -12.32 1.77
C TRP A 54 3.13 -11.24 2.27
N GLU A 55 2.04 -11.62 2.98
CA GLU A 55 0.99 -10.71 3.40
C GLU A 55 0.82 -10.66 4.92
N PHE A 56 0.56 -9.45 5.43
CA PHE A 56 0.03 -9.22 6.76
C PHE A 56 -1.46 -9.57 6.85
N CYS A 57 -1.90 -10.02 8.03
CA CYS A 57 -3.32 -10.11 8.34
C CYS A 57 -3.90 -8.73 8.67
N PRO A 58 -4.79 -8.15 7.83
CA PRO A 58 -5.36 -6.81 8.07
C PRO A 58 -6.35 -6.77 9.24
N SER A 59 -6.76 -7.92 9.75
CA SER A 59 -7.68 -8.02 10.88
C SER A 59 -6.98 -8.18 12.24
N ASP A 60 -5.64 -8.33 12.25
CA ASP A 60 -4.88 -8.34 13.49
C ASP A 60 -4.45 -6.91 13.87
N PRO A 61 -4.84 -6.39 15.05
CA PRO A 61 -4.46 -5.04 15.47
C PRO A 61 -2.94 -4.87 15.59
N ARG A 62 -2.19 -5.91 15.94
CA ARG A 62 -0.72 -5.88 16.05
C ARG A 62 -0.03 -5.65 14.71
N THR A 63 -0.71 -5.98 13.59
CA THR A 63 -0.25 -5.62 12.24
C THR A 63 -0.05 -4.11 12.13
N TYR A 64 -1.01 -3.32 12.60
CA TYR A 64 -0.94 -1.85 12.54
C TYR A 64 0.09 -1.29 13.51
N GLU A 65 0.21 -1.85 14.71
CA GLU A 65 1.24 -1.45 15.67
C GLU A 65 2.63 -1.56 15.03
N LEU A 66 2.94 -2.73 14.45
CA LEU A 66 4.23 -2.98 13.80
C LEU A 66 4.43 -2.10 12.56
N GLN A 67 3.43 -1.98 11.68
CA GLN A 67 3.54 -1.15 10.48
C GLN A 67 3.74 0.33 10.84
N PHE A 68 3.02 0.84 11.83
CA PHE A 68 3.13 2.22 12.26
C PHE A 68 4.50 2.52 12.90
N ASP A 69 5.10 1.56 13.61
CA ASP A 69 6.46 1.68 14.09
C ASP A 69 7.46 1.76 12.93
N LEU A 70 7.31 0.91 11.92
CA LEU A 70 8.15 0.97 10.71
C LEU A 70 8.00 2.31 9.97
N TYR A 71 6.78 2.84 9.88
CA TYR A 71 6.52 4.12 9.23
C TYR A 71 7.13 5.28 10.02
N ARG A 72 7.01 5.29 11.36
CA ARG A 72 7.65 6.31 12.20
C ARG A 72 9.17 6.29 12.02
N ASP A 73 9.79 5.11 12.07
CA ASP A 73 11.23 4.96 11.86
C ASP A 73 11.69 5.47 10.50
N ALA A 74 10.95 5.14 9.44
CA ALA A 74 11.27 5.57 8.09
C ALA A 74 11.09 7.10 7.91
N MET A 75 10.03 7.67 8.46
CA MET A 75 9.79 9.13 8.43
C MET A 75 10.83 9.90 9.25
N GLU A 76 11.29 9.34 10.38
CA GLU A 76 12.36 9.93 11.20
C GLU A 76 13.71 9.89 10.47
N ALA A 77 13.96 8.84 9.67
CA ALA A 77 15.14 8.75 8.82
C ALA A 77 15.12 9.74 7.65
N MET A 78 13.93 10.16 7.19
CA MET A 78 13.70 11.09 6.07
C MET A 78 12.78 12.24 6.50
N PRO A 79 13.25 13.13 7.40
CA PRO A 79 12.38 14.11 8.06
C PRO A 79 11.82 15.18 7.12
N ASP A 80 12.51 15.44 6.02
CA ASP A 80 12.13 16.48 5.05
C ASP A 80 11.18 15.95 3.94
N GLY A 81 10.90 14.66 3.89
CA GLY A 81 10.01 14.07 2.90
C GLY A 81 8.56 14.49 3.12
N LYS A 82 7.82 14.75 2.05
CA LYS A 82 6.40 15.13 2.09
C LYS A 82 5.46 13.93 1.99
N TYR A 83 5.98 12.82 1.50
CA TYR A 83 5.20 11.64 1.20
C TYR A 83 5.55 10.47 2.11
N LEU A 84 4.63 9.53 2.22
CA LEU A 84 4.87 8.18 2.72
C LEU A 84 4.28 7.20 1.72
N HIS A 85 5.13 6.46 1.00
CA HIS A 85 4.66 5.41 0.12
C HIS A 85 4.46 4.13 0.93
N ILE A 86 3.22 3.66 0.97
CA ILE A 86 2.79 2.54 1.82
C ILE A 86 2.73 1.19 1.10
N GLY A 87 3.12 1.15 -0.17
CA GLY A 87 3.09 -0.07 -0.99
C GLY A 87 1.66 -0.51 -1.33
N GLY A 88 1.32 -1.74 -0.99
CA GLY A 88 -0.03 -2.29 -1.13
C GLY A 88 -0.29 -3.03 -2.43
N ASP A 89 0.78 -3.28 -3.20
CA ASP A 89 0.76 -4.00 -4.48
C ASP A 89 0.84 -5.53 -4.30
N GLU A 90 0.47 -6.24 -5.35
CA GLU A 90 0.63 -7.69 -5.55
C GLU A 90 0.18 -8.57 -4.37
N ILE A 91 -0.92 -8.23 -3.73
CA ILE A 91 -1.50 -9.03 -2.65
C ILE A 91 -2.17 -10.26 -3.26
N THR A 92 -1.72 -11.44 -2.85
CA THR A 92 -2.19 -12.70 -3.41
C THR A 92 -3.24 -13.37 -2.55
N ALA A 93 -3.21 -13.14 -1.23
CA ALA A 93 -4.14 -13.73 -0.28
C ALA A 93 -4.63 -12.70 0.73
N ILE A 94 -5.93 -12.53 0.84
CA ILE A 94 -6.60 -11.72 1.85
C ILE A 94 -7.94 -12.38 2.20
N GLY A 95 -8.30 -12.41 3.48
CA GLY A 95 -9.55 -13.00 3.93
C GLY A 95 -9.49 -14.51 4.15
N ILE A 96 -8.29 -15.10 4.16
CA ILE A 96 -8.11 -16.54 4.38
C ILE A 96 -7.78 -16.90 5.83
N ASP A 97 -7.21 -15.99 6.60
CA ASP A 97 -6.98 -16.18 8.02
C ASP A 97 -8.30 -16.20 8.81
N GLU A 98 -8.36 -16.98 9.89
CA GLU A 98 -9.58 -17.08 10.71
C GLU A 98 -9.97 -15.73 11.32
N ARG A 99 -9.02 -14.85 11.64
CA ARG A 99 -9.29 -13.49 12.11
C ARG A 99 -10.01 -12.65 11.04
N CYS A 100 -9.62 -12.80 9.77
CA CYS A 100 -10.28 -12.15 8.65
C CYS A 100 -11.67 -12.75 8.39
N LYS A 101 -11.79 -14.08 8.34
CA LYS A 101 -13.07 -14.78 8.15
C LYS A 101 -14.10 -14.43 9.22
N ALA A 102 -13.66 -14.32 10.47
CA ALA A 102 -14.53 -13.93 11.58
C ALA A 102 -15.17 -12.54 11.42
N THR A 103 -14.62 -11.67 10.58
CA THR A 103 -15.22 -10.35 10.30
C THR A 103 -16.41 -10.41 9.35
N GLY A 104 -16.56 -11.48 8.59
CA GLY A 104 -17.55 -11.60 7.52
C GLY A 104 -17.33 -10.67 6.32
N LYS A 105 -16.18 -10.01 6.25
CA LYS A 105 -15.84 -9.03 5.20
C LYS A 105 -15.21 -9.68 3.97
N THR A 106 -15.45 -9.09 2.82
CA THR A 106 -14.81 -9.46 1.57
C THR A 106 -13.33 -9.04 1.57
N ALA A 107 -12.52 -9.64 0.71
CA ALA A 107 -11.13 -9.26 0.51
C ALA A 107 -10.97 -7.77 0.16
N PHE A 108 -11.88 -7.25 -0.68
CA PHE A 108 -11.91 -5.83 -1.00
C PHE A 108 -12.15 -4.94 0.22
N GLU A 109 -13.17 -5.25 1.04
CA GLU A 109 -13.46 -4.49 2.25
C GLU A 109 -12.31 -4.51 3.25
N LEU A 110 -11.68 -5.67 3.43
CA LEU A 110 -10.51 -5.82 4.30
C LEU A 110 -9.33 -4.97 3.81
N GLN A 111 -9.07 -4.95 2.51
CA GLN A 111 -8.04 -4.12 1.92
C GLN A 111 -8.35 -2.63 2.11
N MET A 112 -9.58 -2.20 1.89
CA MET A 112 -9.98 -0.80 2.06
C MET A 112 -9.89 -0.34 3.52
N ILE A 113 -10.23 -1.20 4.46
CA ILE A 113 -10.06 -0.93 5.90
C ILE A 113 -8.58 -0.72 6.23
N TRP A 114 -7.72 -1.62 5.74
CA TRP A 114 -6.28 -1.47 5.92
C TRP A 114 -5.78 -0.17 5.29
N LEU A 115 -6.10 0.05 4.02
CA LEU A 115 -5.66 1.21 3.26
C LEU A 115 -6.07 2.52 3.94
N LYS A 116 -7.32 2.61 4.40
CA LYS A 116 -7.79 3.78 5.13
C LYS A 116 -6.97 4.03 6.39
N LYS A 117 -6.73 3.01 7.19
CA LYS A 117 -5.98 3.17 8.46
C LYS A 117 -4.54 3.65 8.23
N VAL A 118 -3.85 3.10 7.22
CA VAL A 118 -2.47 3.49 6.93
C VAL A 118 -2.39 4.88 6.28
N CYS A 119 -3.38 5.26 5.46
CA CYS A 119 -3.50 6.60 4.92
C CYS A 119 -3.79 7.63 6.02
N ASP A 120 -4.76 7.35 6.90
CA ASP A 120 -5.08 8.22 8.04
C ASP A 120 -3.83 8.46 8.90
N PHE A 121 -3.09 7.40 9.22
CA PHE A 121 -1.84 7.49 9.97
C PHE A 121 -0.82 8.41 9.27
N ALA A 122 -0.62 8.27 7.96
CA ALA A 122 0.31 9.13 7.22
C ALA A 122 -0.11 10.61 7.30
N VAL A 123 -1.40 10.91 7.09
CA VAL A 123 -1.96 12.27 7.17
C VAL A 123 -1.81 12.84 8.57
N GLU A 124 -2.08 12.07 9.62
CA GLU A 124 -1.92 12.48 11.03
C GLU A 124 -0.46 12.85 11.36
N HIS A 125 0.49 12.26 10.62
CA HIS A 125 1.92 12.55 10.76
C HIS A 125 2.44 13.59 9.74
N GLY A 126 1.53 14.31 9.07
CA GLY A 126 1.88 15.40 8.14
C GLY A 126 2.45 14.91 6.81
N ARG A 127 2.17 13.66 6.42
CA ARG A 127 2.61 13.08 5.15
C ARG A 127 1.44 12.86 4.21
N THR A 128 1.66 13.04 2.91
CA THR A 128 0.71 12.61 1.89
C THR A 128 0.98 11.13 1.59
N PRO A 129 0.02 10.23 1.83
CA PRO A 129 0.20 8.82 1.51
C PRO A 129 0.19 8.59 0.00
N ILE A 130 1.04 7.66 -0.44
CA ILE A 130 1.09 7.13 -1.80
C ILE A 130 0.90 5.62 -1.72
N PHE A 131 0.13 5.01 -2.61
CA PHE A 131 0.01 3.57 -2.71
C PHE A 131 -0.17 3.10 -4.16
N TRP A 132 0.10 1.81 -4.40
CA TRP A 132 -0.13 1.19 -5.69
C TRP A 132 -1.61 0.83 -5.87
N ASP A 133 -2.17 1.15 -7.03
CA ASP A 133 -3.62 1.04 -7.28
C ASP A 133 -4.07 -0.31 -7.87
N ASP A 134 -3.15 -1.21 -8.15
CA ASP A 134 -3.42 -2.50 -8.80
C ASP A 134 -4.40 -3.38 -7.99
N MET A 135 -4.20 -3.49 -6.68
CA MET A 135 -5.00 -4.38 -5.86
C MET A 135 -6.42 -3.87 -5.59
N PRO A 136 -6.62 -2.56 -5.27
CA PRO A 136 -7.95 -1.98 -5.24
C PRO A 136 -8.75 -2.22 -6.53
N LEU A 137 -8.10 -2.07 -7.68
CA LEU A 137 -8.74 -2.30 -8.98
C LEU A 137 -9.00 -3.78 -9.25
N LYS A 138 -8.09 -4.67 -8.87
CA LYS A 138 -8.27 -6.12 -8.97
C LYS A 138 -9.47 -6.59 -8.15
N TYR A 139 -9.58 -6.17 -6.91
CA TYR A 139 -10.70 -6.56 -6.04
C TYR A 139 -12.03 -5.90 -6.40
N ALA A 140 -12.01 -4.80 -7.17
CA ALA A 140 -13.19 -4.20 -7.77
C ALA A 140 -13.57 -4.82 -9.13
N ASP A 141 -12.95 -5.94 -9.52
CA ASP A 141 -13.12 -6.62 -10.83
C ASP A 141 -12.77 -5.74 -12.04
N LEU A 142 -11.84 -4.79 -11.85
CA LEU A 142 -11.42 -3.87 -12.90
C LEU A 142 -10.02 -4.16 -13.45
N TRP A 143 -9.33 -5.17 -12.89
CA TRP A 143 -7.96 -5.47 -13.26
C TRP A 143 -7.74 -5.69 -14.77
N TRP A 144 -8.66 -6.37 -15.44
CA TRP A 144 -8.57 -6.65 -16.86
C TRP A 144 -8.73 -5.40 -17.74
N LEU A 145 -9.32 -4.31 -17.21
CA LEU A 145 -9.44 -3.03 -17.91
C LEU A 145 -8.07 -2.32 -18.07
N LEU A 146 -7.08 -2.73 -17.29
CA LEU A 146 -5.77 -2.10 -17.27
C LEU A 146 -4.80 -2.68 -18.30
N HIS A 147 -5.19 -3.73 -19.04
CA HIS A 147 -4.29 -4.45 -19.93
C HIS A 147 -4.39 -4.03 -21.40
N ARG A 148 -5.31 -3.15 -21.77
CA ARG A 148 -5.46 -2.62 -23.13
C ARG A 148 -6.26 -1.32 -23.15
N PRO A 149 -6.11 -0.49 -24.19
CA PRO A 149 -7.01 0.63 -24.41
C PRO A 149 -8.45 0.16 -24.53
N LEU A 150 -9.38 0.92 -23.97
CA LEU A 150 -10.81 0.66 -23.99
C LEU A 150 -11.52 1.66 -24.86
N THR A 151 -12.57 1.19 -25.53
CA THR A 151 -13.55 2.08 -26.17
C THR A 151 -14.48 2.70 -25.12
N ASP A 152 -15.06 3.86 -25.42
CA ASP A 152 -16.03 4.51 -24.54
C ASP A 152 -17.21 3.61 -24.18
N ASP A 153 -17.66 2.75 -25.11
CA ASP A 153 -18.75 1.80 -24.86
C ASP A 153 -18.34 0.69 -23.90
N GLU A 154 -17.12 0.19 -24.00
CA GLU A 154 -16.57 -0.78 -23.06
C GLU A 154 -16.42 -0.15 -21.67
N ILE A 155 -15.92 1.08 -21.58
CA ILE A 155 -15.81 1.82 -20.32
C ILE A 155 -17.19 1.94 -19.67
N ARG A 156 -18.20 2.44 -20.40
CA ARG A 156 -19.56 2.61 -19.87
C ARG A 156 -20.20 1.29 -19.44
N LYS A 157 -20.07 0.25 -20.28
CA LYS A 157 -20.60 -1.08 -19.96
C LYS A 157 -19.99 -1.63 -18.69
N ASN A 158 -18.66 -1.57 -18.58
CA ASN A 158 -17.94 -2.11 -17.43
C ASN A 158 -18.15 -1.27 -16.17
N TRP A 159 -18.25 0.05 -16.30
CA TRP A 159 -18.62 0.93 -15.20
C TRP A 159 -19.96 0.52 -14.58
N ASN A 160 -20.97 0.32 -15.42
CA ASN A 160 -22.32 -0.04 -14.99
C ASN A 160 -22.42 -1.47 -14.38
N THR A 161 -21.46 -2.37 -14.69
CA THR A 161 -21.45 -3.76 -14.20
C THR A 161 -20.45 -3.97 -13.10
N SER A 162 -19.50 -3.05 -12.90
CA SER A 162 -18.49 -3.13 -11.85
C SER A 162 -19.05 -2.66 -10.51
N ARG A 163 -18.40 -3.08 -9.43
CA ARG A 163 -18.66 -2.56 -8.09
C ARG A 163 -17.93 -1.24 -7.80
N LEU A 164 -17.45 -0.56 -8.85
CA LEU A 164 -16.60 0.61 -8.73
C LEU A 164 -17.28 1.77 -8.00
N ASP A 165 -18.58 2.00 -8.25
CA ASP A 165 -19.34 3.06 -7.58
C ASP A 165 -19.43 2.85 -6.06
N GLU A 166 -19.49 1.61 -5.62
CA GLU A 166 -19.43 1.26 -4.20
C GLU A 166 -18.00 1.36 -3.68
N ALA A 167 -17.05 0.85 -4.46
CA ALA A 167 -15.64 0.85 -4.14
C ALA A 167 -15.06 2.26 -3.97
N ILE A 168 -15.35 3.18 -4.90
CA ILE A 168 -14.88 4.58 -4.86
C ILE A 168 -15.26 5.29 -3.56
N LYS A 169 -16.39 4.94 -2.96
CA LYS A 169 -16.81 5.52 -1.67
C LYS A 169 -15.89 5.10 -0.51
N MET A 170 -15.25 3.96 -0.65
CA MET A 170 -14.35 3.40 0.37
C MET A 170 -12.90 3.84 0.18
N PHE A 171 -12.52 4.33 -1.00
CA PHE A 171 -11.16 4.79 -1.27
C PHE A 171 -10.79 6.02 -0.44
N PRO A 172 -9.59 6.06 0.16
CA PRO A 172 -9.05 7.26 0.78
C PRO A 172 -8.96 8.40 -0.24
N LYS A 173 -9.30 9.63 0.17
CA LYS A 173 -9.32 10.79 -0.74
C LYS A 173 -8.08 11.67 -0.65
N ASN A 174 -7.40 11.64 0.48
CA ASN A 174 -6.21 12.47 0.73
C ASN A 174 -4.93 11.67 0.48
N CYS A 175 -4.80 11.08 -0.72
CA CYS A 175 -3.70 10.20 -1.09
C CYS A 175 -3.44 10.26 -2.58
N ILE A 176 -2.30 9.73 -2.98
CA ILE A 176 -1.88 9.60 -4.39
C ILE A 176 -1.98 8.13 -4.78
N TYR A 177 -2.69 7.88 -5.86
CA TYR A 177 -2.76 6.58 -6.52
C TYR A 177 -1.63 6.50 -7.52
N MET A 178 -0.79 5.47 -7.40
CA MET A 178 0.34 5.28 -8.30
C MET A 178 0.15 3.98 -9.07
N ARG A 179 0.33 4.05 -10.40
CA ARG A 179 0.20 2.91 -11.30
C ARG A 179 1.55 2.50 -11.85
N TRP A 180 1.79 1.21 -11.95
CA TRP A 180 3.06 0.63 -12.42
C TRP A 180 2.93 -0.15 -13.74
N HIS A 181 2.14 0.37 -14.70
CA HIS A 181 2.09 -0.19 -16.05
C HIS A 181 3.23 0.39 -16.89
N TYR A 182 4.13 -0.48 -17.33
CA TYR A 182 5.34 -0.09 -18.08
C TYR A 182 5.21 -0.31 -19.60
N GLU A 183 4.21 -1.09 -20.05
CA GLU A 183 4.15 -1.63 -21.40
C GLU A 183 3.33 -0.79 -22.39
N ASP A 184 2.35 -0.03 -21.93
CA ASP A 184 1.49 0.78 -22.80
C ASP A 184 1.10 2.11 -22.15
N PRO A 185 1.71 3.24 -22.61
CA PRO A 185 1.40 4.56 -22.07
C PRO A 185 -0.04 5.02 -22.40
N THR A 186 -0.72 4.40 -23.37
CA THR A 186 -2.09 4.77 -23.74
C THR A 186 -3.12 4.28 -22.72
N VAL A 187 -2.76 3.33 -21.86
CA VAL A 187 -3.62 2.85 -20.76
C VAL A 187 -3.74 3.86 -19.62
N LEU A 188 -2.91 4.91 -19.63
CA LEU A 188 -2.85 5.94 -18.59
C LEU A 188 -3.67 7.19 -18.93
N SER A 189 -4.35 7.21 -20.06
CA SER A 189 -5.13 8.36 -20.54
C SER A 189 -6.62 8.25 -20.17
#